data_3bebd121359e59f5efb11b2d9a22d8d9
#
_entry.id   3bebd121359e59f5efb11b2d9a22d8d9
#
_cell.length_a   1.000
_cell.length_b   1.000
_cell.length_c   1.000
_cell.angle_alpha   90.00
_cell.angle_beta   90.00
_cell.angle_gamma   90.00
#
_symmetry.space_group_name_H-M   'P 1'
#
loop_
_entity.id
_entity.type
_entity.pdbx_description
1 polymer ?
#
loop_
_entity_poly.entity_id
_entity_poly.type
_entity_poly.pdbx_seq_one_letter_code
_entity_poly.pdbx_strand_id
1 'polypeptide(L)'
;SLGDALGAPYEGGFIERFLWKFFAKTPTGKMRWTDDTQMSIDLAESILKKNTVDQNYLALKFASSYKWSRGYGPAASKVLKSIKKGVNWKVANRQTYKEGSLGNGGAMRSPILALIYSQNNALLTKEITKATQITHAHPQAIEGAVLVGKAVSLALNNIDTILMMDIHLLLLLLR
;
A
#
# COMPACT_ATOMS: atom_id res chain seq x y z
N SER A 1 -9.89 1.48 0.01
CA SER A 1 -10.29 2.11 -1.26
C SER A 1 -11.24 3.29 -1.07
N LEU A 2 -12.32 3.15 -0.26
CA LEU A 2 -13.22 4.29 0.00
C LEU A 2 -12.49 5.42 0.72
N GLY A 3 -11.75 5.12 1.81
CA GLY A 3 -10.96 6.11 2.55
C GLY A 3 -9.92 6.80 1.67
N ASP A 4 -9.19 6.05 0.83
CA ASP A 4 -8.25 6.59 -0.16
C ASP A 4 -8.97 7.55 -1.14
N ALA A 5 -10.07 7.13 -1.75
CA ALA A 5 -10.81 7.96 -2.71
C ALA A 5 -11.42 9.23 -2.08
N LEU A 6 -11.80 9.18 -0.81
CA LEU A 6 -12.29 10.33 -0.04
C LEU A 6 -11.14 11.25 0.42
N GLY A 7 -10.01 10.67 0.81
CA GLY A 7 -8.83 11.37 1.32
C GLY A 7 -7.98 12.03 0.25
N ALA A 8 -7.89 11.44 -0.94
CA ALA A 8 -7.04 11.90 -2.04
C ALA A 8 -7.12 13.41 -2.36
N PRO A 9 -8.30 14.08 -2.35
CA PRO A 9 -8.38 15.53 -2.57
C PRO A 9 -7.70 16.39 -1.49
N TYR A 10 -7.37 15.80 -0.34
CA TYR A 10 -6.77 16.48 0.81
C TYR A 10 -5.29 16.17 0.98
N GLU A 11 -4.74 15.26 0.18
CA GLU A 11 -3.33 14.84 0.21
C GLU A 11 -2.43 15.76 -0.61
N GLY A 12 -1.13 15.78 -0.27
CA GLY A 12 -0.13 16.54 -0.98
C GLY A 12 -0.09 18.03 -0.70
N GLY A 13 0.68 18.76 -1.50
CA GLY A 13 0.83 20.20 -1.44
C GLY A 13 -0.37 20.97 -2.02
N PHE A 14 -0.30 22.31 -1.95
CA PHE A 14 -1.39 23.18 -2.42
C PHE A 14 -1.78 22.94 -3.89
N ILE A 15 -0.78 22.75 -4.76
CA ILE A 15 -0.99 22.50 -6.20
C ILE A 15 -1.67 21.14 -6.44
N GLU A 16 -1.23 20.09 -5.73
CA GLU A 16 -1.78 18.74 -5.84
C GLU A 16 -3.23 18.71 -5.38
N ARG A 17 -3.56 19.34 -4.24
CA ARG A 17 -4.94 19.48 -3.74
C ARG A 17 -5.83 20.25 -4.72
N PHE A 18 -5.30 21.29 -5.36
CA PHE A 18 -6.04 22.04 -6.37
C PHE A 18 -6.34 21.20 -7.60
N LEU A 19 -5.36 20.44 -8.09
CA LEU A 19 -5.53 19.53 -9.22
C LEU A 19 -6.53 18.41 -8.91
N TRP A 20 -6.50 17.83 -7.69
CA TRP A 20 -7.45 16.80 -7.28
C TRP A 20 -8.90 17.26 -7.30
N LYS A 21 -9.21 18.54 -7.06
CA LYS A 21 -10.58 19.08 -7.18
C LYS A 21 -11.17 18.86 -8.59
N PHE A 22 -10.34 18.88 -9.61
CA PHE A 22 -10.75 18.64 -10.99
C PHE A 22 -10.69 17.17 -11.40
N PHE A 23 -9.76 16.40 -10.84
CA PHE A 23 -9.49 15.03 -11.25
C PHE A 23 -10.04 13.96 -10.29
N ALA A 24 -10.63 14.35 -9.15
CA ALA A 24 -11.15 13.41 -8.16
C ALA A 24 -12.30 12.53 -8.68
N LYS A 25 -12.99 12.96 -9.72
CA LYS A 25 -14.12 12.22 -10.31
C LYS A 25 -13.81 11.78 -11.75
N THR A 26 -14.37 10.63 -12.12
CA THR A 26 -14.40 10.18 -13.51
C THR A 26 -15.43 10.99 -14.31
N PRO A 27 -15.42 10.95 -15.66
CA PRO A 27 -16.48 11.55 -16.47
C PRO A 27 -17.89 11.06 -16.11
N THR A 28 -18.01 9.86 -15.53
CA THR A 28 -19.27 9.26 -15.06
C THR A 28 -19.59 9.59 -13.60
N GLY A 29 -18.91 10.57 -12.98
CA GLY A 29 -19.15 11.02 -11.60
C GLY A 29 -18.61 10.11 -10.49
N LYS A 30 -17.99 8.96 -10.81
CA LYS A 30 -17.42 8.04 -9.80
C LYS A 30 -16.13 8.61 -9.23
N MET A 31 -15.91 8.43 -7.92
CA MET A 31 -14.68 8.82 -7.26
C MET A 31 -13.49 7.99 -7.77
N ARG A 32 -12.33 8.64 -7.87
CA ARG A 32 -11.08 7.97 -8.25
C ARG A 32 -10.30 7.61 -7.01
N TRP A 33 -9.69 6.44 -7.00
CA TRP A 33 -8.70 6.02 -6.01
C TRP A 33 -7.28 6.29 -6.49
N THR A 34 -6.34 6.36 -5.56
CA THR A 34 -4.91 6.61 -5.81
C THR A 34 -4.13 5.32 -6.07
N ASP A 35 -2.80 5.43 -6.04
CA ASP A 35 -1.88 4.29 -6.07
C ASP A 35 -2.02 3.39 -4.84
N ASP A 36 -2.42 3.90 -3.68
CA ASP A 36 -2.68 3.14 -2.46
C ASP A 36 -3.63 1.97 -2.73
N THR A 37 -4.81 2.27 -3.25
CA THR A 37 -5.80 1.25 -3.61
C THR A 37 -5.32 0.39 -4.78
N GLN A 38 -4.73 1.00 -5.83
CA GLN A 38 -4.31 0.24 -7.01
C GLN A 38 -3.26 -0.81 -6.66
N MET A 39 -2.22 -0.43 -5.92
CA MET A 39 -1.16 -1.37 -5.54
C MET A 39 -1.63 -2.41 -4.52
N SER A 40 -2.61 -2.06 -3.67
CA SER A 40 -3.25 -3.01 -2.76
C SER A 40 -4.05 -4.08 -3.52
N ILE A 41 -4.81 -3.69 -4.54
CA ILE A 41 -5.54 -4.63 -5.43
C ILE A 41 -4.55 -5.52 -6.18
N ASP A 42 -3.52 -4.94 -6.79
CA ASP A 42 -2.51 -5.70 -7.54
C ASP A 42 -1.80 -6.74 -6.66
N LEU A 43 -1.50 -6.38 -5.40
CA LEU A 43 -0.91 -7.29 -4.42
C LEU A 43 -1.88 -8.43 -4.05
N ALA A 44 -3.14 -8.12 -3.75
CA ALA A 44 -4.15 -9.12 -3.42
C ALA A 44 -4.35 -10.11 -4.58
N GLU A 45 -4.54 -9.61 -5.81
CA GLU A 45 -4.69 -10.44 -7.01
C GLU A 45 -3.44 -11.32 -7.28
N SER A 46 -2.24 -10.76 -7.02
CA SER A 46 -0.99 -11.52 -7.16
C SER A 46 -0.93 -12.69 -6.19
N ILE A 47 -1.32 -12.47 -4.93
CA ILE A 47 -1.33 -13.52 -3.91
C ILE A 47 -2.39 -14.58 -4.22
N LEU A 48 -3.59 -14.17 -4.62
CA LEU A 48 -4.64 -15.11 -5.05
C LEU A 48 -4.18 -16.03 -6.20
N LYS A 49 -3.33 -15.51 -7.09
CA LYS A 49 -2.81 -16.28 -8.23
C LYS A 49 -1.60 -17.15 -7.89
N LYS A 50 -0.74 -16.70 -6.95
CA LYS A 50 0.57 -17.33 -6.67
C LYS A 50 0.65 -17.99 -5.30
N ASN A 51 -0.36 -17.83 -4.44
CA ASN A 51 -0.41 -18.24 -3.04
C ASN A 51 0.72 -17.67 -2.15
N THR A 52 1.50 -16.70 -2.64
CA THR A 52 2.61 -16.03 -1.96
C THR A 52 2.96 -14.75 -2.71
N VAL A 53 3.79 -13.90 -2.11
CA VAL A 53 4.39 -12.77 -2.84
C VAL A 53 5.51 -13.29 -3.76
N ASP A 54 5.17 -13.50 -5.01
CA ASP A 54 6.14 -13.69 -6.10
C ASP A 54 6.58 -12.30 -6.59
N GLN A 55 7.80 -11.90 -6.22
CA GLN A 55 8.31 -10.55 -6.49
C GLN A 55 8.41 -10.23 -7.98
N ASN A 56 8.76 -11.19 -8.82
CA ASN A 56 8.87 -10.96 -10.26
C ASN A 56 7.49 -10.74 -10.87
N TYR A 57 6.53 -11.60 -10.52
CA TYR A 57 5.15 -11.47 -10.99
C TYR A 57 4.51 -10.17 -10.48
N LEU A 58 4.67 -9.86 -9.19
CA LEU A 58 4.09 -8.65 -8.59
C LEU A 58 4.72 -7.37 -9.17
N ALA A 59 6.02 -7.35 -9.44
CA ALA A 59 6.69 -6.21 -10.07
C ALA A 59 6.11 -5.91 -11.47
N LEU A 60 5.90 -6.94 -12.28
CA LEU A 60 5.26 -6.81 -13.59
C LEU A 60 3.79 -6.38 -13.48
N LYS A 61 3.07 -6.89 -12.49
CA LYS A 61 1.68 -6.51 -12.20
C LYS A 61 1.58 -5.02 -11.85
N PHE A 62 2.40 -4.53 -10.91
CA PHE A 62 2.48 -3.11 -10.57
C PHE A 62 2.82 -2.23 -11.78
N ALA A 63 3.80 -2.64 -12.59
CA ALA A 63 4.20 -1.89 -13.77
C ALA A 63 3.10 -1.85 -14.85
N SER A 64 2.34 -2.94 -15.02
CA SER A 64 1.22 -3.01 -15.98
C SER A 64 0.04 -2.14 -15.57
N SER A 65 -0.26 -2.07 -14.28
CA SER A 65 -1.38 -1.30 -13.71
C SER A 65 -1.04 0.18 -13.51
N TYR A 66 0.23 0.57 -13.68
CA TYR A 66 0.68 1.94 -13.47
C TYR A 66 -0.05 2.94 -14.37
N LYS A 67 -0.65 3.96 -13.75
CA LYS A 67 -1.26 5.13 -14.41
C LYS A 67 -0.76 6.40 -13.73
N TRP A 68 -0.14 7.31 -14.48
CA TRP A 68 0.41 8.56 -13.95
C TRP A 68 -0.61 9.39 -13.15
N SER A 69 -1.88 9.30 -13.51
CA SER A 69 -3.00 10.04 -12.88
C SER A 69 -3.46 9.48 -11.52
N ARG A 70 -2.76 8.51 -10.95
CA ARG A 70 -3.11 7.90 -9.66
C ARG A 70 -2.25 8.38 -8.49
N GLY A 71 -1.42 9.40 -8.67
CA GLY A 71 -0.70 10.02 -7.55
C GLY A 71 0.59 9.31 -7.12
N TYR A 72 1.11 8.36 -7.90
CA TYR A 72 2.38 7.70 -7.57
C TYR A 72 3.50 8.69 -7.28
N GLY A 73 4.20 8.50 -6.17
CA GLY A 73 5.39 9.30 -5.85
C GLY A 73 6.47 9.21 -6.93
N PRO A 74 7.35 10.24 -7.07
CA PRO A 74 8.33 10.32 -8.17
C PRO A 74 9.24 9.10 -8.26
N ALA A 75 9.71 8.56 -7.13
CA ALA A 75 10.57 7.39 -7.10
C ALA A 75 9.84 6.12 -7.57
N ALA A 76 8.64 5.85 -7.03
CA ALA A 76 7.82 4.71 -7.43
C ALA A 76 7.46 4.78 -8.92
N SER A 77 7.09 5.95 -9.43
CA SER A 77 6.83 6.18 -10.86
C SER A 77 8.01 5.81 -11.74
N LYS A 78 9.25 6.20 -11.37
CA LYS A 78 10.46 5.85 -12.12
C LYS A 78 10.70 4.35 -12.11
N VAL A 79 10.59 3.71 -10.94
CA VAL A 79 10.75 2.25 -10.79
C VAL A 79 9.77 1.51 -11.69
N LEU A 80 8.47 1.82 -11.61
CA LEU A 80 7.44 1.14 -12.38
C LEU A 80 7.59 1.36 -13.90
N LYS A 81 7.97 2.58 -14.33
CA LYS A 81 8.28 2.88 -15.73
C LYS A 81 9.49 2.09 -16.23
N SER A 82 10.54 1.92 -15.41
CA SER A 82 11.72 1.14 -15.75
C SER A 82 11.39 -0.35 -15.90
N ILE A 83 10.61 -0.90 -14.95
CA ILE A 83 10.13 -2.29 -15.03
C ILE A 83 9.28 -2.50 -16.28
N LYS A 84 8.40 -1.57 -16.63
CA LYS A 84 7.59 -1.61 -17.86
C LYS A 84 8.42 -1.64 -19.12
N LYS A 85 9.64 -1.08 -19.10
CA LYS A 85 10.63 -1.13 -20.20
C LYS A 85 11.50 -2.39 -20.18
N GLY A 86 11.22 -3.35 -19.29
CA GLY A 86 11.97 -4.62 -19.19
C GLY A 86 13.15 -4.59 -18.22
N VAL A 87 13.38 -3.50 -17.49
CA VAL A 87 14.44 -3.46 -16.47
C VAL A 87 14.04 -4.35 -15.28
N ASN A 88 14.97 -5.18 -14.81
CA ASN A 88 14.74 -6.01 -13.64
C ASN A 88 14.42 -5.12 -12.42
N TRP A 89 13.41 -5.47 -11.62
CA TRP A 89 12.97 -4.68 -10.48
C TRP A 89 14.07 -4.47 -9.43
N LYS A 90 14.99 -5.43 -9.25
CA LYS A 90 16.14 -5.33 -8.33
C LYS A 90 17.11 -4.22 -8.74
N VAL A 91 17.18 -3.91 -10.03
CA VAL A 91 17.95 -2.79 -10.56
C VAL A 91 17.12 -1.52 -10.51
N ALA A 92 15.87 -1.58 -10.97
CA ALA A 92 14.99 -0.43 -11.07
C ALA A 92 14.77 0.28 -9.72
N ASN A 93 14.59 -0.48 -8.61
CA ASN A 93 14.31 0.06 -7.28
C ASN A 93 15.49 0.83 -6.64
N ARG A 94 16.69 0.77 -7.24
CA ARG A 94 17.90 1.49 -6.79
C ARG A 94 18.38 2.56 -7.77
N GLN A 95 17.70 2.73 -8.90
CA GLN A 95 18.09 3.72 -9.92
C GLN A 95 17.98 5.17 -9.45
N THR A 96 17.01 5.48 -8.59
CA THR A 96 16.80 6.84 -8.09
C THR A 96 17.57 7.08 -6.79
N TYR A 97 17.55 6.11 -5.89
CA TYR A 97 18.26 6.14 -4.61
C TYR A 97 19.05 4.84 -4.47
N LYS A 98 20.36 4.93 -4.24
CA LYS A 98 21.25 3.75 -4.13
C LYS A 98 20.80 2.77 -3.05
N GLU A 99 20.30 3.27 -1.93
CA GLU A 99 19.80 2.47 -0.81
C GLU A 99 18.30 2.12 -0.95
N GLY A 100 17.67 2.57 -2.02
CA GLY A 100 16.23 2.42 -2.25
C GLY A 100 15.41 3.61 -1.75
N SER A 101 14.13 3.66 -2.13
CA SER A 101 13.19 4.71 -1.69
C SER A 101 12.79 4.53 -0.23
N LEU A 102 12.76 5.64 0.52
CA LEU A 102 12.29 5.74 1.91
C LEU A 102 10.77 6.03 2.01
N GLY A 103 10.07 6.15 0.89
CA GLY A 103 8.64 6.48 0.88
C GLY A 103 7.76 5.42 1.57
N ASN A 104 6.51 5.79 1.82
CA ASN A 104 5.51 4.98 2.55
C ASN A 104 4.79 3.91 1.70
N GLY A 105 5.13 3.78 0.43
CA GLY A 105 4.41 2.89 -0.49
C GLY A 105 4.40 1.40 -0.12
N GLY A 106 5.33 0.94 0.73
CA GLY A 106 5.25 -0.39 1.36
C GLY A 106 4.19 -0.46 2.44
N ALA A 107 4.16 0.55 3.33
CA ALA A 107 3.25 0.62 4.46
C ALA A 107 1.78 0.70 4.02
N MET A 108 1.47 1.51 3.00
CA MET A 108 0.09 1.71 2.52
C MET A 108 -0.59 0.42 2.05
N ARG A 109 0.17 -0.58 1.57
CA ARG A 109 -0.35 -1.86 1.07
C ARG A 109 -0.12 -3.05 2.01
N SER A 110 0.67 -2.89 3.08
CA SER A 110 0.92 -3.96 4.06
C SER A 110 -0.34 -4.47 4.79
N PRO A 111 -1.43 -3.68 5.01
CA PRO A 111 -2.67 -4.19 5.57
C PRO A 111 -3.27 -5.38 4.82
N ILE A 112 -3.12 -5.45 3.50
CA ILE A 112 -3.59 -6.61 2.71
C ILE A 112 -2.89 -7.91 3.14
N LEU A 113 -1.59 -7.83 3.42
CA LEU A 113 -0.82 -8.99 3.90
C LEU A 113 -1.21 -9.37 5.33
N ALA A 114 -1.53 -8.37 6.17
CA ALA A 114 -2.02 -8.63 7.52
C ALA A 114 -3.37 -9.39 7.50
N LEU A 115 -4.29 -9.05 6.59
CA LEU A 115 -5.55 -9.78 6.42
C LEU A 115 -5.33 -11.26 6.08
N ILE A 116 -4.28 -11.58 5.33
CA ILE A 116 -4.01 -12.93 4.83
C ILE A 116 -3.16 -13.74 5.81
N TYR A 117 -2.17 -13.11 6.46
CA TYR A 117 -1.14 -13.78 7.25
C TYR A 117 -1.16 -13.41 8.75
N SER A 118 -2.28 -12.85 9.28
CA SER A 118 -2.39 -12.39 10.67
C SER A 118 -2.04 -13.46 11.71
N GLN A 119 -2.24 -14.74 11.40
CA GLN A 119 -1.98 -15.85 12.31
C GLN A 119 -0.51 -16.31 12.32
N ASN A 120 0.34 -15.76 11.45
CA ASN A 120 1.75 -16.15 11.36
C ASN A 120 2.66 -14.92 11.19
N ASN A 121 3.13 -14.37 12.31
CA ASN A 121 3.97 -13.17 12.34
C ASN A 121 5.28 -13.28 11.54
N ALA A 122 5.89 -14.46 11.48
CA ALA A 122 7.13 -14.67 10.72
C ALA A 122 6.86 -14.61 9.22
N LEU A 123 5.79 -15.27 8.77
CA LEU A 123 5.37 -15.26 7.37
C LEU A 123 4.88 -13.87 6.96
N LEU A 124 4.09 -13.19 7.80
CA LEU A 124 3.64 -11.82 7.59
C LEU A 124 4.83 -10.88 7.35
N THR A 125 5.83 -10.90 8.24
CA THR A 125 7.05 -10.10 8.12
C THR A 125 7.78 -10.38 6.80
N LYS A 126 7.96 -11.66 6.45
CA LYS A 126 8.61 -12.09 5.22
C LYS A 126 7.88 -11.58 3.97
N GLU A 127 6.58 -11.75 3.91
CA GLU A 127 5.79 -11.38 2.72
C GLU A 127 5.65 -9.86 2.58
N ILE A 128 5.56 -9.09 3.69
CA ILE A 128 5.62 -7.61 3.66
C ILE A 128 6.97 -7.15 3.14
N THR A 129 8.06 -7.73 3.62
CA THR A 129 9.43 -7.40 3.16
C THR A 129 9.55 -7.61 1.65
N LYS A 130 9.15 -8.77 1.14
CA LYS A 130 9.17 -9.07 -0.30
C LYS A 130 8.35 -8.05 -1.11
N ALA A 131 7.10 -7.76 -0.70
CA ALA A 131 6.24 -6.83 -1.43
C ALA A 131 6.81 -5.41 -1.42
N THR A 132 7.37 -4.96 -0.29
CA THR A 132 7.91 -3.61 -0.11
C THR A 132 9.16 -3.39 -0.94
N GLN A 133 10.08 -4.34 -0.96
CA GLN A 133 11.37 -4.25 -1.65
C GLN A 133 11.27 -3.93 -3.14
N ILE A 134 10.18 -4.30 -3.80
CA ILE A 134 10.01 -4.07 -5.24
C ILE A 134 10.13 -2.59 -5.60
N THR A 135 9.55 -1.71 -4.78
CA THR A 135 9.51 -0.26 -5.04
C THR A 135 10.20 0.58 -3.97
N HIS A 136 10.30 0.08 -2.74
CA HIS A 136 10.83 0.78 -1.57
C HIS A 136 11.84 -0.13 -0.86
N ALA A 137 13.10 -0.11 -1.34
CA ALA A 137 14.14 -1.03 -0.87
C ALA A 137 14.93 -0.50 0.33
N HIS A 138 14.68 0.75 0.80
CA HIS A 138 15.36 1.30 1.97
C HIS A 138 14.96 0.52 3.24
N PRO A 139 15.91 0.14 4.12
CA PRO A 139 15.62 -0.64 5.33
C PRO A 139 14.50 -0.05 6.18
N GLN A 140 14.53 1.25 6.47
CA GLN A 140 13.50 1.92 7.27
C GLN A 140 12.12 1.91 6.61
N ALA A 141 12.05 1.96 5.27
CA ALA A 141 10.76 1.82 4.57
C ALA A 141 10.18 0.41 4.73
N ILE A 142 11.04 -0.60 4.74
CA ILE A 142 10.65 -2.00 4.97
C ILE A 142 10.21 -2.19 6.43
N GLU A 143 10.96 -1.68 7.39
CA GLU A 143 10.63 -1.73 8.82
C GLU A 143 9.30 -1.03 9.10
N GLY A 144 9.08 0.17 8.55
CA GLY A 144 7.81 0.89 8.65
C GLY A 144 6.63 0.11 8.08
N ALA A 145 6.81 -0.54 6.92
CA ALA A 145 5.77 -1.39 6.33
C ALA A 145 5.46 -2.61 7.20
N VAL A 146 6.49 -3.25 7.77
CA VAL A 146 6.32 -4.38 8.71
C VAL A 146 5.59 -3.93 9.98
N LEU A 147 5.95 -2.77 10.52
CA LEU A 147 5.30 -2.20 11.70
C LEU A 147 3.80 -1.99 11.49
N VAL A 148 3.43 -1.34 10.37
CA VAL A 148 2.02 -1.12 10.00
C VAL A 148 1.27 -2.46 9.83
N GLY A 149 1.86 -3.42 9.11
CA GLY A 149 1.24 -4.73 8.93
C GLY A 149 1.04 -5.49 10.23
N LYS A 150 2.01 -5.44 11.15
CA LYS A 150 1.89 -6.05 12.49
C LYS A 150 0.83 -5.35 13.34
N ALA A 151 0.74 -4.02 13.28
CA ALA A 151 -0.30 -3.28 14.01
C ALA A 151 -1.71 -3.68 13.53
N VAL A 152 -1.91 -3.79 12.22
CA VAL A 152 -3.18 -4.27 11.65
C VAL A 152 -3.45 -5.72 12.06
N SER A 153 -2.44 -6.60 12.02
CA SER A 153 -2.57 -8.00 12.46
C SER A 153 -2.99 -8.11 13.93
N LEU A 154 -2.39 -7.30 14.79
CA LEU A 154 -2.76 -7.24 16.21
C LEU A 154 -4.20 -6.75 16.41
N ALA A 155 -4.62 -5.72 15.68
CA ALA A 155 -5.99 -5.22 15.72
C ALA A 155 -7.00 -6.29 15.29
N LEU A 156 -6.70 -7.02 14.21
CA LEU A 156 -7.54 -8.12 13.71
C LEU A 156 -7.69 -9.26 14.73
N ASN A 157 -6.59 -9.63 15.39
CA ASN A 157 -6.58 -10.72 16.35
C ASN A 157 -7.20 -10.34 17.70
N ASN A 158 -7.41 -9.07 17.97
CA ASN A 158 -8.00 -8.55 19.23
C ASN A 158 -9.31 -7.81 18.99
N ILE A 159 -9.98 -8.03 17.86
CA ILE A 159 -11.17 -7.28 17.48
C ILE A 159 -12.31 -7.44 18.51
N ASP A 160 -12.50 -8.63 19.07
CA ASP A 160 -13.50 -8.90 20.09
C ASP A 160 -13.22 -8.14 21.39
N THR A 161 -11.94 -8.06 21.78
CA THR A 161 -11.51 -7.27 22.95
C THR A 161 -11.74 -5.79 22.73
N ILE A 162 -11.45 -5.26 21.54
CA ILE A 162 -11.65 -3.86 21.17
C ILE A 162 -13.15 -3.53 21.19
N LEU A 163 -13.98 -4.36 20.58
CA LEU A 163 -15.43 -4.18 20.57
C LEU A 163 -16.04 -4.22 21.99
N MET A 164 -15.55 -5.12 22.85
CA MET A 164 -16.00 -5.19 24.25
C MET A 164 -15.59 -3.95 25.06
N MET A 165 -14.39 -3.41 24.82
CA MET A 165 -13.95 -2.16 25.46
C MET A 165 -14.83 -0.98 25.04
N ASP A 166 -15.16 -0.84 23.75
CA ASP A 166 -16.01 0.22 23.24
C ASP A 166 -17.44 0.13 23.82
N ILE A 167 -18.02 -1.08 23.90
CA ILE A 167 -19.32 -1.31 24.54
C ILE A 167 -19.28 -0.96 26.02
N HIS A 168 -18.23 -1.36 26.75
CA HIS A 168 -18.08 -1.06 28.16
C HIS A 168 -17.96 0.44 28.42
N LEU A 169 -17.17 1.14 27.63
CA LEU A 169 -17.01 2.60 27.66
C LEU A 169 -18.35 3.31 27.38
N LEU A 170 -19.10 2.86 26.39
CA LEU A 170 -20.41 3.40 26.03
C LEU A 170 -21.41 3.22 27.21
N LEU A 171 -21.42 2.05 27.85
CA LEU A 171 -22.28 1.77 29.01
C LEU A 171 -21.90 2.59 30.23
N LEU A 172 -20.62 2.97 30.41
CA LEU A 172 -20.17 3.87 31.45
C LEU A 172 -20.58 5.32 31.21
N LEU A 173 -20.64 5.76 29.96
CA LEU A 173 -21.04 7.12 29.56
C LEU A 173 -22.56 7.33 29.61
N LEU A 174 -23.35 6.26 29.63
CA LEU A 174 -24.82 6.29 29.71
C LEU A 174 -25.36 6.17 31.14
N ARG A 175 -24.49 6.07 32.15
CA ARG A 175 -24.83 6.10 33.58
C ARG A 175 -24.56 7.47 34.18
#